data_cd679836f400b73f393315037f3163f8
#
_entry.id   cd679836f400b73f393315037f3163f8
#
_cell.length_a   1.000
_cell.length_b   1.000
_cell.length_c   1.000
_cell.angle_alpha   90.00
_cell.angle_beta   90.00
_cell.angle_gamma   90.00
#
_symmetry.space_group_name_H-M   'P 1'
#
loop_
_entity.id
_entity.type
_entity.pdbx_description
1 polymer ?
#
loop_
_entity_poly.entity_id
_entity_poly.type
_entity_poly.pdbx_seq_one_letter_code
_entity_poly.pdbx_strand_id
1 'polypeptide(L)'
;MCGIVGIVGTTPVNQSIYDALTVLQHRGQDAAGICTIESNRFRLRKANGLVRDVFEAKHMQRLQGNVGIGHVRYPTAGSSSASEAQPFYVNSPFGITLAHNGNLTNANQVRQKLFEKDRRHVNTTSDSEVLLNVLAHEIDTVKGNVTADDVFRAISNVHRTIRGAYAVAAMIIGHGMIAFRDPHGIRPLCLGKREVNGQLEYMVASESVALDAVGFDFVRDVAPGEAIYATFDGELYTKQCADNPALNPCIFEFVYFARPDSFIDKISVYSARVEMGKRLGERIKNDYSDLDIDVVIPIPETSCDIALQIAQAIDKPYRQGFVKTAMLAEPLSCRVSSNVRNRYAANSMRFAQSLKIKRTTGG
;
A
#
# COMPACT_ATOMS: atom_id res chain seq x y z
N MET A 1 0.37 6.82 1.47
CA MET A 1 0.14 5.39 1.75
C MET A 1 0.82 4.60 0.68
N CYS A 2 1.43 3.47 1.05
CA CYS A 2 2.24 2.68 0.12
C CYS A 2 1.46 1.50 -0.46
N GLY A 3 2.00 0.85 -1.51
CA GLY A 3 1.55 -0.44 -2.00
C GLY A 3 2.63 -1.48 -1.81
N ILE A 4 2.28 -2.66 -1.34
CA ILE A 4 3.18 -3.80 -1.19
C ILE A 4 2.65 -5.02 -1.94
N VAL A 5 3.60 -5.83 -2.40
CA VAL A 5 3.36 -7.12 -3.06
C VAL A 5 4.40 -8.11 -2.56
N GLY A 6 4.01 -9.36 -2.39
CA GLY A 6 4.93 -10.48 -2.16
C GLY A 6 4.44 -11.71 -2.90
N ILE A 7 5.34 -12.44 -3.56
CA ILE A 7 5.00 -13.63 -4.36
C ILE A 7 5.98 -14.76 -4.03
N VAL A 8 5.44 -15.95 -3.83
CA VAL A 8 6.16 -17.24 -3.88
C VAL A 8 5.62 -18.00 -5.06
N GLY A 9 6.47 -18.22 -6.07
CA GLY A 9 6.10 -18.84 -7.33
C GLY A 9 7.04 -20.00 -7.70
N THR A 10 6.71 -20.68 -8.77
CA THR A 10 7.46 -21.79 -9.36
C THR A 10 8.40 -21.33 -10.48
N THR A 11 8.16 -20.13 -10.99
CA THR A 11 8.95 -19.47 -12.04
C THR A 11 9.37 -18.07 -11.59
N PRO A 12 10.26 -17.36 -12.30
CA PRO A 12 10.67 -16.02 -11.94
C PRO A 12 9.48 -15.04 -11.79
N VAL A 13 9.39 -14.41 -10.60
CA VAL A 13 8.25 -13.58 -10.21
C VAL A 13 8.40 -12.10 -10.51
N ASN A 14 9.55 -11.67 -11.04
CA ASN A 14 9.88 -10.27 -11.28
C ASN A 14 8.84 -9.55 -12.14
N GLN A 15 8.39 -10.17 -13.25
CA GLN A 15 7.39 -9.56 -14.13
C GLN A 15 6.04 -9.44 -13.42
N SER A 16 5.58 -10.49 -12.73
CA SER A 16 4.33 -10.44 -11.97
C SER A 16 4.37 -9.35 -10.89
N ILE A 17 5.50 -9.17 -10.20
CA ILE A 17 5.66 -8.09 -9.21
C ILE A 17 5.62 -6.72 -9.89
N TYR A 18 6.31 -6.55 -11.05
CA TYR A 18 6.29 -5.30 -11.82
C TYR A 18 4.87 -4.92 -12.24
N ASP A 19 4.11 -5.86 -12.79
CA ASP A 19 2.74 -5.65 -13.25
C ASP A 19 1.81 -5.31 -12.08
N ALA A 20 1.90 -6.05 -10.98
CA ALA A 20 1.15 -5.77 -9.76
C ALA A 20 1.48 -4.39 -9.15
N LEU A 21 2.75 -3.99 -9.10
CA LEU A 21 3.16 -2.66 -8.64
C LEU A 21 2.68 -1.55 -9.59
N THR A 22 2.62 -1.81 -10.89
CA THR A 22 2.06 -0.88 -11.88
C THR A 22 0.58 -0.64 -11.62
N VAL A 23 -0.18 -1.67 -11.30
CA VAL A 23 -1.60 -1.57 -10.89
C VAL A 23 -1.74 -0.83 -9.56
N LEU A 24 -0.81 -1.03 -8.62
CA LEU A 24 -0.77 -0.34 -7.33
C LEU A 24 -0.11 1.05 -7.35
N GLN A 25 0.28 1.57 -8.52
CA GLN A 25 1.01 2.84 -8.64
C GLN A 25 0.26 4.04 -8.05
N HIS A 26 -1.09 4.00 -8.01
CA HIS A 26 -1.91 5.03 -7.39
C HIS A 26 -1.66 5.16 -5.89
N ARG A 27 -1.15 4.12 -5.22
CA ARG A 27 -0.83 4.12 -3.79
C ARG A 27 0.50 4.80 -3.48
N GLY A 28 1.42 4.90 -4.45
CA GLY A 28 2.71 5.55 -4.24
C GLY A 28 3.42 5.89 -5.56
N GLN A 29 3.94 7.12 -5.67
CA GLN A 29 4.57 7.65 -6.88
C GLN A 29 5.95 8.26 -6.64
N ASP A 30 6.45 8.20 -5.40
CA ASP A 30 7.73 8.79 -4.98
C ASP A 30 8.92 7.87 -5.29
N ALA A 31 8.77 6.59 -5.00
CA ALA A 31 9.80 5.59 -5.23
C ALA A 31 9.19 4.21 -5.47
N ALA A 32 9.91 3.35 -6.17
CA ALA A 32 9.57 1.95 -6.35
C ALA A 32 10.76 1.04 -6.09
N GLY A 33 10.50 -0.19 -5.64
CA GLY A 33 11.54 -1.18 -5.43
C GLY A 33 11.03 -2.61 -5.54
N ILE A 34 11.88 -3.49 -6.05
CA ILE A 34 11.66 -4.94 -6.13
C ILE A 34 12.89 -5.64 -5.59
N CYS A 35 12.67 -6.66 -4.77
CA CYS A 35 13.69 -7.58 -4.31
C CYS A 35 13.25 -9.01 -4.60
N THR A 36 14.12 -9.81 -5.19
CA THR A 36 13.90 -11.24 -5.43
C THR A 36 15.02 -12.07 -4.81
N ILE A 37 14.79 -13.37 -4.62
CA ILE A 37 15.81 -14.32 -4.16
C ILE A 37 16.19 -15.26 -5.32
N GLU A 38 17.46 -15.21 -5.69
CA GLU A 38 18.07 -16.11 -6.67
C GLU A 38 19.33 -16.76 -6.08
N SER A 39 19.41 -18.09 -6.07
CA SER A 39 20.58 -18.85 -5.58
C SER A 39 21.06 -18.39 -4.20
N ASN A 40 20.14 -18.28 -3.23
CA ASN A 40 20.39 -17.79 -1.87
C ASN A 40 21.00 -16.38 -1.79
N ARG A 41 20.67 -15.51 -2.76
CA ARG A 41 21.10 -14.10 -2.76
C ARG A 41 19.94 -13.20 -3.10
N PHE A 42 19.88 -12.07 -2.42
CA PHE A 42 18.96 -11.01 -2.81
C PHE A 42 19.40 -10.29 -4.07
N ARG A 43 18.48 -10.12 -4.99
CA ARG A 43 18.57 -9.22 -6.14
C ARG A 43 17.66 -8.04 -5.87
N LEU A 44 18.23 -6.89 -5.59
CA LEU A 44 17.50 -5.69 -5.18
C LEU A 44 17.69 -4.56 -6.20
N ARG A 45 16.59 -3.98 -6.66
CA ARG A 45 16.56 -2.70 -7.37
C ARG A 45 15.52 -1.80 -6.74
N LYS A 46 15.90 -0.58 -6.36
CA LYS A 46 15.02 0.45 -5.86
C LYS A 46 15.54 1.83 -6.22
N ALA A 47 14.66 2.78 -6.51
CA ALA A 47 14.98 4.17 -6.80
C ALA A 47 13.74 5.06 -6.66
N ASN A 48 13.94 6.37 -6.68
CA ASN A 48 12.86 7.33 -6.81
C ASN A 48 12.30 7.29 -8.23
N GLY A 49 10.99 7.47 -8.36
CA GLY A 49 10.26 7.49 -9.62
C GLY A 49 9.12 6.46 -9.65
N LEU A 50 8.39 6.46 -10.75
CA LEU A 50 7.32 5.51 -11.02
C LEU A 50 7.92 4.12 -11.34
N VAL A 51 7.12 3.08 -11.23
CA VAL A 51 7.52 1.69 -11.54
C VAL A 51 8.17 1.62 -12.93
N ARG A 52 7.54 2.20 -13.95
CA ARG A 52 8.06 2.22 -15.33
C ARG A 52 9.40 2.94 -15.47
N ASP A 53 9.68 3.93 -14.62
CA ASP A 53 10.90 4.75 -14.71
C ASP A 53 12.07 4.09 -13.95
N VAL A 54 11.75 3.33 -12.87
CA VAL A 54 12.74 2.64 -12.03
C VAL A 54 13.23 1.33 -12.65
N PHE A 55 12.33 0.61 -13.34
CA PHE A 55 12.60 -0.73 -13.86
C PHE A 55 12.70 -0.75 -15.38
N GLU A 56 13.91 -0.59 -15.90
CA GLU A 56 14.26 -0.83 -17.30
C GLU A 56 14.50 -2.33 -17.56
N ALA A 57 14.48 -2.76 -18.83
CA ALA A 57 14.70 -4.16 -19.22
C ALA A 57 15.96 -4.79 -18.59
N LYS A 58 17.09 -4.04 -18.56
CA LYS A 58 18.34 -4.49 -17.93
C LYS A 58 18.20 -4.79 -16.41
N HIS A 59 17.30 -4.07 -15.72
CA HIS A 59 17.04 -4.29 -14.30
C HIS A 59 16.17 -5.54 -14.10
N MET A 60 15.14 -5.72 -14.95
CA MET A 60 14.25 -6.88 -14.90
C MET A 60 15.01 -8.18 -15.19
N GLN A 61 15.99 -8.16 -16.12
CA GLN A 61 16.86 -9.31 -16.38
C GLN A 61 17.72 -9.73 -15.17
N ARG A 62 18.00 -8.83 -14.25
CA ARG A 62 18.80 -9.09 -13.04
C ARG A 62 17.95 -9.49 -11.83
N LEU A 63 16.67 -9.24 -11.86
CA LEU A 63 15.73 -9.54 -10.77
C LEU A 63 15.14 -10.94 -10.94
N GLN A 64 15.98 -11.93 -11.24
CA GLN A 64 15.54 -13.31 -11.34
C GLN A 64 15.27 -13.91 -9.96
N GLY A 65 14.45 -14.93 -9.90
CA GLY A 65 14.11 -15.67 -8.68
C GLY A 65 12.62 -15.90 -8.55
N ASN A 66 12.28 -17.00 -7.88
CA ASN A 66 10.90 -17.46 -7.76
C ASN A 66 10.18 -16.92 -6.52
N VAL A 67 10.89 -16.21 -5.65
CA VAL A 67 10.33 -15.52 -4.49
C VAL A 67 10.76 -14.06 -4.54
N GLY A 68 9.82 -13.15 -4.33
CA GLY A 68 10.11 -11.74 -4.40
C GLY A 68 9.07 -10.87 -3.67
N ILE A 69 9.51 -9.67 -3.29
CA ILE A 69 8.64 -8.61 -2.75
C ILE A 69 8.84 -7.32 -3.52
N GLY A 70 7.78 -6.52 -3.57
CA GLY A 70 7.76 -5.24 -4.25
C GLY A 70 7.07 -4.16 -3.43
N HIS A 71 7.45 -2.90 -3.70
CA HIS A 71 6.94 -1.74 -2.99
C HIS A 71 6.82 -0.52 -3.91
N VAL A 72 5.73 0.24 -3.76
CA VAL A 72 5.56 1.61 -4.27
C VAL A 72 5.35 2.55 -3.10
N ARG A 73 6.17 3.61 -3.02
CA ARG A 73 6.24 4.52 -1.87
C ARG A 73 5.40 5.77 -2.07
N TYR A 74 4.64 6.10 -1.03
CA TYR A 74 4.09 7.43 -0.80
C TYR A 74 4.76 8.00 0.47
N PRO A 75 5.44 9.16 0.41
CA PRO A 75 6.16 9.69 1.56
C PRO A 75 5.19 10.14 2.65
N THR A 76 5.12 9.41 3.75
CA THR A 76 4.31 9.75 4.94
C THR A 76 5.19 10.21 6.10
N ALA A 77 6.39 9.65 6.22
CA ALA A 77 7.40 9.98 7.20
C ALA A 77 8.78 9.90 6.55
N GLY A 78 9.76 10.63 7.07
CA GLY A 78 11.10 10.67 6.52
C GLY A 78 11.29 11.66 5.37
N SER A 79 12.40 11.55 4.67
CA SER A 79 12.77 12.36 3.52
C SER A 79 12.36 11.69 2.20
N SER A 80 12.29 12.46 1.09
CA SER A 80 12.14 11.89 -0.26
C SER A 80 13.46 11.37 -0.83
N SER A 81 14.40 10.97 0.03
CA SER A 81 15.68 10.41 -0.38
C SER A 81 15.51 8.99 -0.93
N ALA A 82 16.29 8.65 -1.96
CA ALA A 82 16.33 7.29 -2.51
C ALA A 82 16.79 6.23 -1.48
N SER A 83 17.49 6.65 -0.41
CA SER A 83 17.86 5.76 0.70
C SER A 83 16.64 5.21 1.45
N GLU A 84 15.52 5.93 1.44
CA GLU A 84 14.26 5.51 2.09
C GLU A 84 13.33 4.72 1.17
N ALA A 85 13.71 4.52 -0.09
CA ALA A 85 13.00 3.59 -0.96
C ALA A 85 13.07 2.16 -0.39
N GLN A 86 11.97 1.44 -0.50
CA GLN A 86 11.85 0.05 -0.04
C GLN A 86 11.89 -0.92 -1.22
N PRO A 87 12.22 -2.21 -0.98
CA PRO A 87 12.46 -2.90 0.30
C PRO A 87 13.76 -2.50 1.00
N PHE A 88 13.75 -2.60 2.34
CA PHE A 88 14.96 -2.53 3.18
C PHE A 88 15.59 -3.90 3.35
N TYR A 89 16.87 -3.94 3.70
CA TYR A 89 17.65 -5.16 3.88
C TYR A 89 18.54 -5.09 5.12
N VAL A 90 18.63 -6.21 5.84
CA VAL A 90 19.64 -6.48 6.87
C VAL A 90 20.30 -7.83 6.60
N ASN A 91 21.58 -7.95 6.93
CA ASN A 91 22.38 -9.14 6.66
C ASN A 91 22.32 -10.18 7.78
N SER A 92 21.92 -9.81 8.99
CA SER A 92 21.87 -10.70 10.17
C SER A 92 20.49 -10.65 10.83
N PRO A 93 19.96 -11.82 11.29
CA PRO A 93 20.38 -13.20 10.94
C PRO A 93 19.88 -13.58 9.53
N PHE A 94 20.49 -14.55 8.89
CA PHE A 94 20.09 -15.18 7.61
C PHE A 94 19.97 -14.27 6.37
N GLY A 95 20.03 -12.93 6.52
CA GLY A 95 19.61 -11.97 5.50
C GLY A 95 18.08 -11.86 5.42
N ILE A 96 17.57 -10.67 5.77
CA ILE A 96 16.13 -10.38 5.75
C ILE A 96 15.89 -9.12 4.92
N THR A 97 14.87 -9.15 4.06
CA THR A 97 14.37 -7.96 3.36
C THR A 97 12.90 -7.74 3.67
N LEU A 98 12.48 -6.46 3.71
CA LEU A 98 11.14 -6.09 4.16
C LEU A 98 10.59 -4.90 3.37
N ALA A 99 9.33 -5.02 2.97
CA ALA A 99 8.48 -3.95 2.46
C ALA A 99 7.31 -3.69 3.43
N HIS A 100 7.04 -2.43 3.72
CA HIS A 100 6.08 -1.98 4.72
C HIS A 100 5.15 -0.91 4.16
N ASN A 101 3.85 -1.12 4.33
CA ASN A 101 2.82 -0.10 4.13
C ASN A 101 2.25 0.28 5.49
N GLY A 102 2.55 1.48 5.98
CA GLY A 102 2.03 1.94 7.25
C GLY A 102 2.79 3.09 7.88
N ASN A 103 2.64 3.23 9.18
CA ASN A 103 3.37 4.19 10.00
C ASN A 103 3.42 3.73 11.45
N LEU A 104 4.60 3.73 12.06
CA LEU A 104 4.81 3.37 13.46
C LEU A 104 4.80 4.62 14.35
N THR A 105 3.94 4.63 15.34
CA THR A 105 3.81 5.76 16.28
C THR A 105 4.92 5.81 17.33
N ASN A 106 5.58 4.68 17.61
CA ASN A 106 6.66 4.57 18.59
C ASN A 106 8.04 4.32 17.96
N ALA A 107 8.23 4.61 16.66
CA ALA A 107 9.47 4.33 15.93
C ALA A 107 10.72 4.90 16.61
N ASN A 108 10.68 6.13 17.13
CA ASN A 108 11.82 6.76 17.79
C ASN A 108 12.22 6.06 19.09
N GLN A 109 11.25 5.66 19.91
CA GLN A 109 11.49 4.92 21.15
C GLN A 109 12.11 3.55 20.87
N VAL A 110 11.57 2.86 19.85
CA VAL A 110 12.07 1.53 19.44
C VAL A 110 13.47 1.65 18.84
N ARG A 111 13.75 2.67 18.03
CA ARG A 111 15.08 2.95 17.47
C ARG A 111 16.12 3.13 18.58
N GLN A 112 15.80 3.91 19.62
CA GLN A 112 16.69 4.10 20.75
C GLN A 112 16.97 2.78 21.48
N LYS A 113 15.93 1.97 21.72
CA LYS A 113 16.07 0.65 22.34
C LYS A 113 16.94 -0.30 21.50
N LEU A 114 16.74 -0.36 20.18
CA LEU A 114 17.57 -1.14 19.26
C LEU A 114 19.04 -0.75 19.35
N PHE A 115 19.34 0.55 19.40
CA PHE A 115 20.70 1.05 19.50
C PHE A 115 21.36 0.72 20.86
N GLU A 116 20.68 1.03 21.96
CA GLU A 116 21.26 0.90 23.31
C GLU A 116 21.36 -0.56 23.78
N LYS A 117 20.32 -1.36 23.53
CA LYS A 117 20.22 -2.74 24.04
C LYS A 117 20.69 -3.78 23.05
N ASP A 118 20.20 -3.67 21.82
CA ASP A 118 20.41 -4.71 20.80
C ASP A 118 21.60 -4.41 19.91
N ARG A 119 22.24 -3.22 20.10
CA ARG A 119 23.40 -2.74 19.35
C ARG A 119 23.19 -2.75 17.83
N ARG A 120 21.94 -2.51 17.41
CA ARG A 120 21.55 -2.40 16.01
C ARG A 120 21.45 -0.95 15.60
N HIS A 121 22.21 -0.56 14.58
CA HIS A 121 22.17 0.77 14.00
C HIS A 121 21.11 0.83 12.89
N VAL A 122 20.28 1.89 12.94
CA VAL A 122 19.28 2.20 11.90
C VAL A 122 19.80 3.40 11.12
N ASN A 123 20.04 3.23 9.83
CA ASN A 123 20.78 4.18 8.99
C ASN A 123 19.91 5.30 8.42
N THR A 124 18.58 5.08 8.31
CA THR A 124 17.64 6.08 7.77
C THR A 124 16.68 6.61 8.83
N THR A 125 15.85 7.59 8.47
CA THR A 125 14.78 8.08 9.34
C THR A 125 13.50 7.24 9.21
N SER A 126 13.48 6.25 8.31
CA SER A 126 12.32 5.40 8.04
C SER A 126 11.97 4.51 9.24
N ASP A 127 10.68 4.46 9.56
CA ASP A 127 10.11 3.52 10.51
C ASP A 127 10.12 2.07 10.00
N SER A 128 10.16 1.89 8.68
CA SER A 128 10.26 0.57 8.05
C SER A 128 11.60 -0.11 8.33
N GLU A 129 12.70 0.66 8.41
CA GLU A 129 14.01 0.12 8.79
C GLU A 129 14.04 -0.25 10.27
N VAL A 130 13.34 0.51 11.12
CA VAL A 130 13.14 0.17 12.54
C VAL A 130 12.39 -1.17 12.66
N LEU A 131 11.26 -1.31 11.93
CA LEU A 131 10.47 -2.54 11.91
C LEU A 131 11.28 -3.75 11.47
N LEU A 132 12.07 -3.60 10.39
CA LEU A 132 12.95 -4.66 9.90
C LEU A 132 13.97 -5.09 10.97
N ASN A 133 14.57 -4.14 11.69
CA ASN A 133 15.54 -4.44 12.73
C ASN A 133 14.91 -5.11 13.96
N VAL A 134 13.67 -4.76 14.31
CA VAL A 134 12.90 -5.49 15.35
C VAL A 134 12.64 -6.93 14.92
N LEU A 135 12.16 -7.14 13.70
CA LEU A 135 11.92 -8.49 13.18
C LEU A 135 13.22 -9.31 13.16
N ALA A 136 14.33 -8.72 12.70
CA ALA A 136 15.63 -9.36 12.66
C ALA A 136 16.14 -9.72 14.07
N HIS A 137 15.91 -8.86 15.08
CA HIS A 137 16.24 -9.16 16.47
C HIS A 137 15.44 -10.37 16.99
N GLU A 138 14.14 -10.41 16.74
CA GLU A 138 13.28 -11.50 17.21
C GLU A 138 13.60 -12.84 16.53
N ILE A 139 14.00 -12.82 15.26
CA ILE A 139 14.46 -14.03 14.55
C ILE A 139 15.85 -14.48 15.07
N ASP A 140 16.74 -13.54 15.46
CA ASP A 140 18.09 -13.84 15.98
C ASP A 140 18.06 -14.63 17.30
N THR A 141 16.95 -14.59 18.03
CA THR A 141 16.74 -15.38 19.25
C THR A 141 16.53 -16.87 19.00
N VAL A 142 16.31 -17.28 17.73
CA VAL A 142 16.09 -18.67 17.34
C VAL A 142 17.43 -19.42 17.30
N LYS A 143 17.48 -20.58 17.93
CA LYS A 143 18.66 -21.48 17.89
C LYS A 143 18.38 -22.63 16.93
N GLY A 144 19.29 -22.84 15.99
CA GLY A 144 19.17 -23.91 14.97
C GLY A 144 18.37 -23.46 13.74
N ASN A 145 17.68 -24.40 13.09
CA ASN A 145 16.86 -24.12 11.92
C ASN A 145 15.60 -23.37 12.30
N VAL A 146 15.26 -22.32 11.55
CA VAL A 146 14.04 -21.54 11.74
C VAL A 146 12.82 -22.35 11.28
N THR A 147 11.90 -22.60 12.19
CA THR A 147 10.62 -23.26 11.92
C THR A 147 9.49 -22.25 11.72
N ALA A 148 8.35 -22.69 11.21
CA ALA A 148 7.15 -21.86 11.11
C ALA A 148 6.72 -21.28 12.46
N ASP A 149 6.81 -22.09 13.54
CA ASP A 149 6.48 -21.62 14.90
C ASP A 149 7.46 -20.56 15.41
N ASP A 150 8.72 -20.63 15.05
CA ASP A 150 9.70 -19.59 15.38
C ASP A 150 9.39 -18.26 14.68
N VAL A 151 9.04 -18.33 13.40
CA VAL A 151 8.59 -17.15 12.64
C VAL A 151 7.37 -16.52 13.30
N PHE A 152 6.36 -17.30 13.65
CA PHE A 152 5.14 -16.79 14.30
C PHE A 152 5.39 -16.25 15.70
N ARG A 153 6.29 -16.86 16.48
CA ARG A 153 6.74 -16.32 17.75
C ARG A 153 7.43 -14.97 17.59
N ALA A 154 8.33 -14.86 16.62
CA ALA A 154 9.01 -13.59 16.33
C ALA A 154 7.99 -12.49 15.95
N ILE A 155 7.00 -12.79 15.11
CA ILE A 155 5.96 -11.84 14.74
C ILE A 155 5.08 -11.46 15.94
N SER A 156 4.74 -12.42 16.83
CA SER A 156 4.02 -12.10 18.05
C SER A 156 4.78 -11.10 18.93
N ASN A 157 6.09 -11.24 19.04
CA ASN A 157 6.93 -10.29 19.77
C ASN A 157 7.05 -8.94 19.05
N VAL A 158 7.09 -8.94 17.71
CA VAL A 158 7.00 -7.71 16.91
C VAL A 158 5.71 -6.96 17.25
N HIS A 159 4.55 -7.64 17.25
CA HIS A 159 3.25 -7.02 17.61
C HIS A 159 3.22 -6.42 19.02
N ARG A 160 3.93 -7.02 19.99
CA ARG A 160 4.06 -6.49 21.36
C ARG A 160 5.01 -5.29 21.45
N THR A 161 6.00 -5.22 20.56
CA THR A 161 7.08 -4.20 20.60
C THR A 161 6.71 -2.94 19.85
N ILE A 162 6.11 -3.07 18.65
CA ILE A 162 5.78 -1.93 17.79
C ILE A 162 4.32 -1.50 17.96
N ARG A 163 4.06 -0.20 17.73
CA ARG A 163 2.73 0.39 17.76
C ARG A 163 2.50 1.21 16.50
N GLY A 164 1.31 1.10 15.95
CA GLY A 164 0.92 1.83 14.75
C GLY A 164 0.13 0.97 13.79
N ALA A 165 0.03 1.42 12.55
CA ALA A 165 -0.65 0.73 11.48
C ALA A 165 0.39 0.17 10.50
N TYR A 166 0.31 -1.13 10.16
CA TYR A 166 1.25 -1.75 9.25
C TYR A 166 0.70 -3.00 8.55
N ALA A 167 1.03 -3.09 7.27
CA ALA A 167 1.00 -4.33 6.52
C ALA A 167 2.42 -4.58 5.98
N VAL A 168 2.91 -5.79 6.10
CA VAL A 168 4.31 -6.15 5.83
C VAL A 168 4.38 -7.33 4.90
N ALA A 169 5.32 -7.26 3.95
CA ALA A 169 5.84 -8.42 3.22
C ALA A 169 7.36 -8.47 3.41
N ALA A 170 7.88 -9.61 3.82
CA ALA A 170 9.30 -9.81 4.09
C ALA A 170 9.76 -11.15 3.55
N MET A 171 11.07 -11.29 3.31
CA MET A 171 11.70 -12.55 2.89
C MET A 171 12.91 -12.83 3.75
N ILE A 172 13.12 -14.11 4.08
CA ILE A 172 14.29 -14.62 4.78
C ILE A 172 15.03 -15.58 3.86
N ILE A 173 16.33 -15.34 3.65
CA ILE A 173 17.17 -16.23 2.84
C ILE A 173 17.14 -17.64 3.41
N GLY A 174 16.94 -18.64 2.54
CA GLY A 174 16.90 -20.06 2.90
C GLY A 174 15.57 -20.52 3.52
N HIS A 175 14.60 -19.62 3.75
CA HIS A 175 13.36 -19.96 4.45
C HIS A 175 12.08 -19.68 3.64
N GLY A 176 11.87 -18.46 3.13
CA GLY A 176 10.66 -18.13 2.36
C GLY A 176 10.21 -16.69 2.53
N MET A 177 8.92 -16.48 2.26
CA MET A 177 8.24 -15.20 2.40
C MET A 177 7.36 -15.19 3.64
N ILE A 178 7.36 -14.06 4.35
CA ILE A 178 6.50 -13.78 5.49
C ILE A 178 5.63 -12.58 5.13
N ALA A 179 4.37 -12.63 5.54
CA ALA A 179 3.49 -11.46 5.49
C ALA A 179 2.68 -11.37 6.77
N PHE A 180 2.45 -10.16 7.28
CA PHE A 180 1.63 -9.96 8.48
C PHE A 180 0.97 -8.59 8.50
N ARG A 181 -0.15 -8.52 9.20
CA ARG A 181 -0.99 -7.34 9.32
C ARG A 181 -1.04 -6.86 10.77
N ASP A 182 -1.14 -5.55 10.99
CA ASP A 182 -1.22 -4.99 12.32
C ASP A 182 -2.40 -5.55 13.13
N PRO A 183 -2.32 -5.56 14.49
CA PRO A 183 -3.36 -6.14 15.37
C PRO A 183 -4.74 -5.51 15.23
N HIS A 184 -4.83 -4.32 14.65
CA HIS A 184 -6.09 -3.61 14.43
C HIS A 184 -6.58 -3.67 12.98
N GLY A 185 -5.83 -4.31 12.08
CA GLY A 185 -6.19 -4.40 10.67
C GLY A 185 -6.37 -3.04 9.99
N ILE A 186 -5.62 -2.01 10.44
CA ILE A 186 -5.74 -0.64 9.92
C ILE A 186 -5.30 -0.58 8.46
N ARG A 187 -4.18 -1.29 8.12
CA ARG A 187 -3.71 -1.38 6.74
C ARG A 187 -4.22 -2.63 6.06
N PRO A 188 -4.69 -2.53 4.81
CA PRO A 188 -5.18 -3.69 4.08
C PRO A 188 -4.03 -4.61 3.66
N LEU A 189 -4.31 -5.90 3.68
CA LEU A 189 -3.46 -6.95 3.13
C LEU A 189 -4.35 -8.13 2.75
N CYS A 190 -4.22 -8.63 1.52
CA CYS A 190 -4.96 -9.78 1.04
C CYS A 190 -4.02 -10.89 0.58
N LEU A 191 -4.54 -12.12 0.57
CA LEU A 191 -3.89 -13.35 0.13
C LEU A 191 -4.58 -13.85 -1.13
N GLY A 192 -3.79 -14.16 -2.14
CA GLY A 192 -4.20 -14.86 -3.35
C GLY A 192 -3.41 -16.15 -3.56
N LYS A 193 -3.94 -17.03 -4.39
CA LYS A 193 -3.29 -18.25 -4.84
C LYS A 193 -3.56 -18.48 -6.32
N ARG A 194 -2.67 -19.21 -6.97
CA ARG A 194 -2.91 -19.80 -8.30
C ARG A 194 -2.20 -21.15 -8.40
N GLU A 195 -2.60 -21.95 -9.35
CA GLU A 195 -1.95 -23.22 -9.64
C GLU A 195 -1.24 -23.14 -11.00
N VAL A 196 0.03 -23.49 -11.02
CA VAL A 196 0.86 -23.54 -12.23
C VAL A 196 1.51 -24.93 -12.31
N ASN A 197 1.19 -25.69 -13.35
CA ASN A 197 1.71 -27.04 -13.57
C ASN A 197 1.54 -28.01 -12.36
N GLY A 198 0.41 -27.91 -11.67
CA GLY A 198 0.10 -28.73 -10.48
C GLY A 198 0.78 -28.27 -9.18
N GLN A 199 1.45 -27.12 -9.19
CA GLN A 199 2.07 -26.50 -8.01
C GLN A 199 1.34 -25.22 -7.61
N LEU A 200 1.14 -25.03 -6.30
CA LEU A 200 0.51 -23.82 -5.77
C LEU A 200 1.52 -22.69 -5.66
N GLU A 201 1.11 -21.52 -6.10
CA GLU A 201 1.81 -20.26 -5.92
C GLU A 201 0.97 -19.33 -5.05
N TYR A 202 1.61 -18.52 -4.23
CA TYR A 202 0.95 -17.62 -3.31
C TYR A 202 1.39 -16.17 -3.53
N MET A 203 0.43 -15.27 -3.41
CA MET A 203 0.67 -13.84 -3.49
C MET A 203 -0.02 -13.12 -2.34
N VAL A 204 0.66 -12.13 -1.76
CA VAL A 204 0.07 -11.14 -0.88
C VAL A 204 0.15 -9.76 -1.51
N ALA A 205 -0.87 -8.94 -1.32
CA ALA A 205 -0.92 -7.59 -1.87
C ALA A 205 -1.71 -6.62 -0.98
N SER A 206 -1.47 -5.34 -1.16
CA SER A 206 -2.24 -4.28 -0.48
C SER A 206 -3.68 -4.20 -0.96
N GLU A 207 -3.99 -4.60 -2.20
CA GLU A 207 -5.34 -4.57 -2.78
C GLU A 207 -5.58 -5.80 -3.66
N SER A 208 -6.84 -6.28 -3.72
CA SER A 208 -7.26 -7.45 -4.50
C SER A 208 -7.04 -7.29 -6.00
N VAL A 209 -7.18 -6.07 -6.53
CA VAL A 209 -6.93 -5.79 -7.96
C VAL A 209 -5.50 -6.12 -8.41
N ALA A 210 -4.53 -6.15 -7.50
CA ALA A 210 -3.18 -6.57 -7.83
C ALA A 210 -3.07 -8.09 -8.03
N LEU A 211 -3.90 -8.88 -7.34
CA LEU A 211 -4.02 -10.32 -7.53
C LEU A 211 -4.62 -10.62 -8.91
N ASP A 212 -5.77 -9.98 -9.20
CA ASP A 212 -6.50 -10.16 -10.46
C ASP A 212 -5.62 -9.81 -11.67
N ALA A 213 -4.85 -8.72 -11.58
CA ALA A 213 -4.00 -8.24 -12.68
C ALA A 213 -2.91 -9.23 -13.10
N VAL A 214 -2.47 -10.12 -12.19
CA VAL A 214 -1.41 -11.10 -12.45
C VAL A 214 -1.89 -12.55 -12.38
N GLY A 215 -3.22 -12.75 -12.36
CA GLY A 215 -3.86 -14.05 -12.49
C GLY A 215 -3.81 -14.91 -11.21
N PHE A 216 -3.87 -14.27 -10.04
CA PHE A 216 -4.08 -14.97 -8.78
C PHE A 216 -5.53 -14.85 -8.34
N ASP A 217 -6.14 -15.96 -7.96
CA ASP A 217 -7.44 -15.99 -7.34
C ASP A 217 -7.40 -15.41 -5.94
N PHE A 218 -8.32 -14.49 -5.62
CA PHE A 218 -8.47 -13.96 -4.27
C PHE A 218 -8.93 -15.08 -3.31
N VAL A 219 -8.15 -15.32 -2.26
CA VAL A 219 -8.50 -16.30 -1.21
C VAL A 219 -9.25 -15.62 -0.08
N ARG A 220 -8.65 -14.59 0.52
CA ARG A 220 -9.21 -13.82 1.63
C ARG A 220 -8.36 -12.61 1.98
N ASP A 221 -8.92 -11.71 2.77
CA ASP A 221 -8.13 -10.74 3.51
C ASP A 221 -7.31 -11.41 4.62
N VAL A 222 -6.13 -10.87 4.92
CA VAL A 222 -5.34 -11.25 6.09
C VAL A 222 -6.00 -10.64 7.32
N ALA A 223 -6.30 -11.45 8.33
CA ALA A 223 -6.97 -10.98 9.52
C ALA A 223 -6.08 -10.02 10.35
N PRO A 224 -6.68 -9.13 11.18
CA PRO A 224 -5.92 -8.31 12.12
C PRO A 224 -4.99 -9.16 12.99
N GLY A 225 -3.70 -8.81 13.03
CA GLY A 225 -2.68 -9.52 13.81
C GLY A 225 -2.27 -10.89 13.28
N GLU A 226 -2.81 -11.31 12.15
CA GLU A 226 -2.45 -12.57 11.52
C GLU A 226 -1.13 -12.46 10.77
N ALA A 227 -0.38 -13.57 10.79
CA ALA A 227 0.81 -13.78 9.99
C ALA A 227 0.64 -14.96 9.02
N ILE A 228 1.28 -14.82 7.87
CA ILE A 228 1.38 -15.82 6.82
C ILE A 228 2.86 -16.12 6.61
N TYR A 229 3.22 -17.39 6.48
CA TYR A 229 4.54 -17.84 6.11
C TYR A 229 4.42 -18.83 4.95
N ALA A 230 4.99 -18.48 3.81
CA ALA A 230 5.06 -19.30 2.62
C ALA A 230 6.52 -19.73 2.38
N THR A 231 6.78 -21.04 2.39
CA THR A 231 8.13 -21.61 2.17
C THR A 231 8.48 -21.58 0.68
N PHE A 232 9.77 -21.79 0.36
CA PHE A 232 10.20 -21.94 -1.04
C PHE A 232 9.60 -23.17 -1.74
N ASP A 233 9.23 -24.19 -0.96
CA ASP A 233 8.64 -25.43 -1.48
C ASP A 233 7.12 -25.34 -1.70
N GLY A 234 6.54 -24.13 -1.49
CA GLY A 234 5.13 -23.86 -1.72
C GLY A 234 4.20 -24.29 -0.58
N GLU A 235 4.74 -24.57 0.63
CA GLU A 235 3.91 -24.79 1.81
C GLU A 235 3.45 -23.45 2.40
N LEU A 236 2.19 -23.38 2.80
CA LEU A 236 1.57 -22.18 3.39
C LEU A 236 1.16 -22.44 4.83
N TYR A 237 1.71 -21.66 5.73
CA TYR A 237 1.34 -21.65 7.14
C TYR A 237 0.70 -20.30 7.51
N THR A 238 -0.31 -20.32 8.37
CA THR A 238 -0.96 -19.12 8.87
C THR A 238 -1.22 -19.23 10.37
N LYS A 239 -1.06 -18.13 11.11
CA LYS A 239 -1.29 -18.10 12.56
C LYS A 239 -1.71 -16.72 13.02
N GLN A 240 -2.65 -16.70 13.99
CA GLN A 240 -2.94 -15.49 14.75
C GLN A 240 -1.78 -15.20 15.71
N CYS A 241 -1.13 -14.04 15.54
CA CYS A 241 0.07 -13.65 16.29
C CYS A 241 -0.19 -12.49 17.29
N ALA A 242 -1.34 -11.83 17.24
CA ALA A 242 -1.69 -10.78 18.17
C ALA A 242 -2.52 -11.32 19.34
N ASP A 243 -2.29 -10.77 20.55
CA ASP A 243 -3.00 -11.17 21.76
C ASP A 243 -4.48 -10.73 21.76
N ASN A 244 -4.77 -9.52 21.25
CA ASN A 244 -6.12 -8.93 21.20
C ASN A 244 -6.39 -8.31 19.82
N PRO A 245 -6.62 -9.11 18.78
CA PRO A 245 -6.89 -8.61 17.45
C PRO A 245 -8.28 -7.96 17.37
N ALA A 246 -8.39 -6.82 16.68
CA ALA A 246 -9.66 -6.14 16.44
C ALA A 246 -9.65 -5.49 15.06
N LEU A 247 -10.72 -5.58 14.30
CA LEU A 247 -10.82 -4.98 12.98
C LEU A 247 -11.26 -3.51 13.07
N ASN A 248 -10.32 -2.60 12.84
CA ASN A 248 -10.52 -1.14 12.81
C ASN A 248 -9.92 -0.56 11.53
N PRO A 249 -10.51 -0.82 10.35
CA PRO A 249 -9.95 -0.42 9.07
C PRO A 249 -9.90 1.10 8.93
N CYS A 250 -8.88 1.59 8.22
CA CYS A 250 -8.74 3.00 7.93
C CYS A 250 -9.80 3.43 6.90
N ILE A 251 -10.69 4.36 7.26
CA ILE A 251 -11.73 4.86 6.34
C ILE A 251 -11.15 5.51 5.08
N PHE A 252 -9.94 6.09 5.15
CA PHE A 252 -9.28 6.68 3.98
C PHE A 252 -8.96 5.67 2.88
N GLU A 253 -8.86 4.39 3.19
CA GLU A 253 -8.75 3.35 2.15
C GLU A 253 -9.98 3.37 1.25
N PHE A 254 -11.18 3.43 1.83
CA PHE A 254 -12.44 3.45 1.07
C PHE A 254 -12.72 4.80 0.42
N VAL A 255 -12.47 5.90 1.12
CA VAL A 255 -12.78 7.26 0.63
C VAL A 255 -11.84 7.68 -0.50
N TYR A 256 -10.56 7.32 -0.42
CA TYR A 256 -9.55 7.94 -1.28
C TYR A 256 -8.54 6.98 -1.90
N PHE A 257 -7.89 6.09 -1.10
CA PHE A 257 -6.69 5.41 -1.56
C PHE A 257 -6.96 4.21 -2.45
N ALA A 258 -7.85 3.30 -2.04
CA ALA A 258 -8.08 2.08 -2.78
C ALA A 258 -8.77 2.34 -4.12
N ARG A 259 -8.51 1.50 -5.09
CA ARG A 259 -9.24 1.52 -6.36
C ARG A 259 -10.70 1.12 -6.14
N PRO A 260 -11.65 1.66 -6.90
CA PRO A 260 -13.08 1.33 -6.73
C PRO A 260 -13.38 -0.14 -6.99
N ASP A 261 -12.60 -0.81 -7.84
CA ASP A 261 -12.72 -2.22 -8.17
C ASP A 261 -12.05 -3.17 -7.15
N SER A 262 -11.47 -2.63 -6.06
CA SER A 262 -10.90 -3.42 -4.96
C SER A 262 -11.95 -3.86 -3.93
N PHE A 263 -11.67 -5.01 -3.31
CA PHE A 263 -12.33 -5.47 -2.08
C PHE A 263 -11.35 -5.38 -0.91
N ILE A 264 -11.80 -4.84 0.22
CA ILE A 264 -11.04 -4.74 1.47
C ILE A 264 -11.95 -5.18 2.61
N ASP A 265 -11.51 -6.16 3.40
CA ASP A 265 -12.25 -6.70 4.54
C ASP A 265 -13.71 -7.08 4.15
N LYS A 266 -13.85 -7.74 2.99
CA LYS A 266 -15.13 -8.18 2.38
C LYS A 266 -16.05 -7.03 1.92
N ILE A 267 -15.58 -5.78 1.93
CA ILE A 267 -16.36 -4.62 1.50
C ILE A 267 -15.85 -4.17 0.13
N SER A 268 -16.74 -4.05 -0.84
CA SER A 268 -16.44 -3.40 -2.12
C SER A 268 -16.19 -1.91 -1.91
N VAL A 269 -15.05 -1.41 -2.35
CA VAL A 269 -14.71 0.01 -2.28
C VAL A 269 -15.72 0.86 -3.04
N TYR A 270 -16.15 0.41 -4.22
CA TYR A 270 -17.18 1.10 -5.00
C TYR A 270 -18.52 1.20 -4.24
N SER A 271 -19.00 0.07 -3.68
CA SER A 271 -20.25 0.06 -2.92
C SER A 271 -20.18 0.96 -1.68
N ALA A 272 -19.03 1.00 -0.99
CA ALA A 272 -18.81 1.90 0.13
C ALA A 272 -18.89 3.39 -0.30
N ARG A 273 -18.30 3.75 -1.45
CA ARG A 273 -18.37 5.13 -1.99
C ARG A 273 -19.79 5.52 -2.39
N VAL A 274 -20.53 4.61 -3.02
CA VAL A 274 -21.95 4.81 -3.36
C VAL A 274 -22.76 5.09 -2.10
N GLU A 275 -22.60 4.30 -1.06
CA GLU A 275 -23.31 4.49 0.20
C GLU A 275 -22.92 5.78 0.93
N MET A 276 -21.63 6.14 0.95
CA MET A 276 -21.16 7.42 1.47
C MET A 276 -21.79 8.60 0.72
N GLY A 277 -21.89 8.51 -0.61
CA GLY A 277 -22.51 9.53 -1.44
C GLY A 277 -23.99 9.73 -1.15
N LYS A 278 -24.75 8.62 -0.99
CA LYS A 278 -26.17 8.66 -0.62
C LYS A 278 -26.38 9.35 0.72
N ARG A 279 -25.67 8.89 1.77
CA ARG A 279 -25.79 9.49 3.12
C ARG A 279 -25.38 10.95 3.15
N LEU A 280 -24.32 11.32 2.43
CA LEU A 280 -23.91 12.72 2.33
C LEU A 280 -24.94 13.58 1.59
N GLY A 281 -25.52 13.05 0.51
CA GLY A 281 -26.60 13.72 -0.22
C GLY A 281 -27.85 13.93 0.63
N GLU A 282 -28.28 12.90 1.39
CA GLU A 282 -29.38 13.02 2.34
C GLU A 282 -29.11 14.07 3.42
N ARG A 283 -27.90 14.10 3.96
CA ARG A 283 -27.50 15.11 4.93
C ARG A 283 -27.51 16.52 4.35
N ILE A 284 -27.01 16.70 3.13
CA ILE A 284 -27.06 18.00 2.44
C ILE A 284 -28.52 18.45 2.26
N LYS A 285 -29.40 17.54 1.84
CA LYS A 285 -30.82 17.83 1.66
C LYS A 285 -31.54 18.25 2.95
N ASN A 286 -31.17 17.61 4.08
CA ASN A 286 -31.83 17.83 5.37
C ASN A 286 -31.24 19.02 6.14
N ASP A 287 -29.92 19.13 6.20
CA ASP A 287 -29.20 20.06 7.07
C ASP A 287 -28.84 21.37 6.35
N TYR A 288 -28.88 21.38 5.01
CA TYR A 288 -28.47 22.52 4.16
C TYR A 288 -29.46 22.81 3.04
N SER A 289 -30.74 22.65 3.33
CA SER A 289 -31.84 22.86 2.36
C SER A 289 -31.99 24.32 1.84
N ASP A 290 -31.39 25.26 2.56
CA ASP A 290 -31.37 26.70 2.22
C ASP A 290 -30.26 27.06 1.22
N LEU A 291 -29.35 26.14 0.92
CA LEU A 291 -28.31 26.35 -0.08
C LEU A 291 -28.88 26.30 -1.51
N ASP A 292 -28.67 27.37 -2.27
CA ASP A 292 -29.00 27.43 -3.70
C ASP A 292 -27.91 26.73 -4.52
N ILE A 293 -28.08 25.42 -4.72
CA ILE A 293 -27.13 24.56 -5.45
C ILE A 293 -27.61 24.42 -6.89
N ASP A 294 -26.83 24.86 -7.86
CA ASP A 294 -27.13 24.72 -9.29
C ASP A 294 -26.61 23.39 -9.85
N VAL A 295 -25.47 22.91 -9.37
CA VAL A 295 -24.75 21.77 -9.98
C VAL A 295 -23.81 21.09 -8.98
N VAL A 296 -23.65 19.79 -9.12
CA VAL A 296 -22.64 18.99 -8.39
C VAL A 296 -21.49 18.67 -9.33
N ILE A 297 -20.26 19.03 -8.90
CA ILE A 297 -19.03 18.84 -9.68
C ILE A 297 -18.03 18.04 -8.84
N PRO A 298 -17.58 16.86 -9.32
CA PRO A 298 -16.57 16.09 -8.61
C PRO A 298 -15.16 16.66 -8.80
N ILE A 299 -14.31 16.44 -7.82
CA ILE A 299 -12.86 16.56 -7.97
C ILE A 299 -12.33 15.16 -8.41
N PRO A 300 -11.90 14.97 -9.66
CA PRO A 300 -11.52 13.67 -10.15
C PRO A 300 -10.26 13.10 -9.45
N GLU A 301 -10.15 11.76 -9.34
CA GLU A 301 -11.17 10.80 -9.85
C GLU A 301 -11.97 10.18 -8.69
N THR A 302 -11.42 10.13 -7.48
CA THR A 302 -11.96 9.38 -6.34
C THR A 302 -13.32 9.86 -5.85
N SER A 303 -13.67 11.14 -6.07
CA SER A 303 -14.96 11.69 -5.65
C SER A 303 -16.08 11.52 -6.69
N CYS A 304 -15.80 10.97 -7.88
CA CYS A 304 -16.79 10.89 -8.96
C CYS A 304 -18.01 10.05 -8.56
N ASP A 305 -17.78 8.86 -7.98
CA ASP A 305 -18.84 7.96 -7.55
C ASP A 305 -19.69 8.57 -6.44
N ILE A 306 -19.05 9.22 -5.46
CA ILE A 306 -19.71 9.90 -4.35
C ILE A 306 -20.53 11.07 -4.85
N ALA A 307 -19.96 11.92 -5.71
CA ALA A 307 -20.63 13.12 -6.23
C ALA A 307 -21.84 12.79 -7.10
N LEU A 308 -21.80 11.67 -7.84
CA LEU A 308 -22.93 11.19 -8.61
C LEU A 308 -24.13 10.86 -7.70
N GLN A 309 -23.88 10.17 -6.59
CA GLN A 309 -24.92 9.85 -5.61
C GLN A 309 -25.47 11.09 -4.90
N ILE A 310 -24.59 12.06 -4.59
CA ILE A 310 -25.04 13.36 -4.02
C ILE A 310 -25.96 14.06 -5.01
N ALA A 311 -25.57 14.17 -6.28
CA ALA A 311 -26.35 14.83 -7.31
C ALA A 311 -27.76 14.21 -7.45
N GLN A 312 -27.83 12.87 -7.42
CA GLN A 312 -29.11 12.14 -7.44
C GLN A 312 -29.96 12.41 -6.18
N ALA A 313 -29.34 12.40 -4.99
CA ALA A 313 -30.08 12.58 -3.73
C ALA A 313 -30.69 13.99 -3.58
N ILE A 314 -29.99 15.03 -4.05
CA ILE A 314 -30.48 16.43 -3.98
C ILE A 314 -31.18 16.89 -5.25
N ASP A 315 -31.39 16.00 -6.23
CA ASP A 315 -32.03 16.29 -7.51
C ASP A 315 -31.38 17.45 -8.28
N LYS A 316 -30.05 17.41 -8.41
CA LYS A 316 -29.27 18.44 -9.12
C LYS A 316 -28.42 17.81 -10.23
N PRO A 317 -28.13 18.57 -11.31
CA PRO A 317 -27.30 18.08 -12.39
C PRO A 317 -25.89 17.70 -11.92
N TYR A 318 -25.39 16.55 -12.35
CA TYR A 318 -23.97 16.18 -12.29
C TYR A 318 -23.25 16.72 -13.52
N ARG A 319 -22.12 17.42 -13.35
CA ARG A 319 -21.28 17.92 -14.45
C ARG A 319 -19.80 17.74 -14.13
N GLN A 320 -19.01 17.41 -15.12
CA GLN A 320 -17.55 17.43 -15.01
C GLN A 320 -17.04 18.87 -15.13
N GLY A 321 -16.51 19.41 -14.04
CA GLY A 321 -15.88 20.74 -14.00
C GLY A 321 -14.36 20.69 -13.99
N PHE A 322 -13.78 19.51 -13.71
CA PHE A 322 -12.34 19.27 -13.65
C PHE A 322 -11.99 18.03 -14.44
N VAL A 323 -10.81 18.04 -15.05
CA VAL A 323 -10.24 16.90 -15.74
C VAL A 323 -8.84 16.65 -15.19
N LYS A 324 -8.58 15.40 -14.80
CA LYS A 324 -7.24 14.99 -14.38
C LYS A 324 -6.32 14.94 -15.59
N THR A 325 -5.26 15.73 -15.59
CA THR A 325 -4.29 15.74 -16.68
C THR A 325 -3.27 14.62 -16.48
N ALA A 326 -3.35 13.58 -17.29
CA ALA A 326 -2.44 12.42 -17.24
C ALA A 326 -0.98 12.75 -17.62
N MET A 327 -0.73 13.93 -18.19
CA MET A 327 0.59 14.31 -18.73
C MET A 327 1.55 14.93 -17.73
N LEU A 328 1.13 15.28 -16.53
CA LEU A 328 2.03 15.79 -15.51
C LEU A 328 2.31 14.68 -14.51
N ALA A 329 3.36 13.90 -14.77
CA ALA A 329 3.97 12.98 -13.83
C ALA A 329 4.77 13.77 -12.76
N GLU A 330 4.15 14.79 -12.15
CA GLU A 330 4.69 15.38 -10.92
C GLU A 330 3.97 14.75 -9.75
N PRO A 331 4.70 14.30 -8.71
CA PRO A 331 4.07 13.85 -7.50
C PRO A 331 3.20 14.97 -6.93
N LEU A 332 2.02 14.65 -6.45
CA LEU A 332 1.11 15.55 -5.71
C LEU A 332 1.72 16.06 -4.39
N SER A 333 3.01 15.86 -4.14
CA SER A 333 3.76 16.55 -3.10
C SER A 333 3.99 17.99 -3.56
N CYS A 334 3.07 18.85 -3.17
CA CYS A 334 3.05 20.28 -3.43
C CYS A 334 4.39 20.98 -3.23
N ARG A 335 5.15 21.14 -4.32
CA ARG A 335 5.78 22.42 -4.62
C ARG A 335 5.05 23.02 -5.82
N VAL A 336 3.84 23.50 -5.57
CA VAL A 336 3.16 24.33 -6.55
C VAL A 336 3.93 25.64 -6.61
N SER A 337 4.76 25.80 -7.63
CA SER A 337 5.33 27.10 -7.94
C SER A 337 4.16 28.06 -8.20
N SER A 338 4.29 29.32 -7.81
CA SER A 338 3.28 30.36 -8.00
C SER A 338 2.73 30.43 -9.44
N ASN A 339 3.54 30.06 -10.44
CA ASN A 339 3.17 30.00 -11.86
C ASN A 339 2.22 28.85 -12.21
N VAL A 340 2.25 27.72 -11.49
CA VAL A 340 1.34 26.59 -11.70
C VAL A 340 -0.02 26.87 -11.06
N ARG A 341 -0.07 27.48 -9.89
CA ARG A 341 -1.33 27.94 -9.27
C ARG A 341 -2.13 28.87 -10.20
N ASN A 342 -1.44 29.81 -10.86
CA ASN A 342 -2.10 30.73 -11.76
C ASN A 342 -2.60 30.06 -13.05
N ARG A 343 -1.92 29.04 -13.55
CA ARG A 343 -2.38 28.26 -14.73
C ARG A 343 -3.60 27.38 -14.40
N TYR A 344 -3.63 26.74 -13.23
CA TYR A 344 -4.78 25.93 -12.81
C TYR A 344 -6.00 26.83 -12.53
N ALA A 345 -5.83 27.97 -11.88
CA ALA A 345 -6.89 28.93 -11.65
C ALA A 345 -7.42 29.51 -12.98
N ALA A 346 -6.55 29.80 -13.94
CA ALA A 346 -6.95 30.31 -15.25
C ALA A 346 -7.70 29.27 -16.10
N ASN A 347 -7.28 27.99 -16.05
CA ASN A 347 -7.94 26.92 -16.81
C ASN A 347 -9.28 26.52 -16.16
N SER A 348 -9.39 26.48 -14.85
CA SER A 348 -10.66 26.24 -14.15
C SER A 348 -11.65 27.39 -14.36
N MET A 349 -11.18 28.64 -14.39
CA MET A 349 -12.05 29.80 -14.73
C MET A 349 -12.56 29.74 -16.18
N ARG A 350 -11.73 29.34 -17.15
CA ARG A 350 -12.18 29.19 -18.54
C ARG A 350 -13.22 28.09 -18.70
N PHE A 351 -13.10 26.98 -17.99
CA PHE A 351 -14.08 25.91 -18.01
C PHE A 351 -15.37 26.30 -17.31
N ALA A 352 -15.31 27.00 -16.18
CA ALA A 352 -16.46 27.56 -15.48
C ALA A 352 -17.20 28.60 -16.34
N GLN A 353 -16.49 29.43 -17.10
CA GLN A 353 -17.09 30.36 -18.06
C GLN A 353 -17.83 29.66 -19.20
N SER A 354 -17.33 28.50 -19.70
CA SER A 354 -18.02 27.71 -20.70
C SER A 354 -19.32 27.09 -20.20
N LEU A 355 -19.46 26.85 -18.88
CA LEU A 355 -20.64 26.29 -18.26
C LEU A 355 -21.73 27.36 -17.93
N LYS A 356 -21.50 28.63 -18.23
CA LYS A 356 -22.43 29.76 -17.87
C LYS A 356 -22.92 29.71 -16.43
N ILE A 357 -22.03 29.44 -15.48
CA ILE A 357 -22.33 29.48 -14.06
C ILE A 357 -22.56 30.97 -13.71
N LYS A 358 -23.80 31.36 -13.43
CA LYS A 358 -24.13 32.70 -12.94
C LYS A 358 -23.45 32.90 -11.58
N ARG A 359 -22.55 33.86 -11.49
CA ARG A 359 -22.15 34.41 -10.20
C ARG A 359 -23.33 35.22 -9.68
N THR A 360 -23.98 34.76 -8.64
CA THR A 360 -24.79 35.68 -7.79
C THR A 360 -23.81 36.60 -7.08
N THR A 361 -23.64 37.80 -7.60
CA THR A 361 -23.10 38.93 -6.84
C THR A 361 -24.18 39.29 -5.82
N GLY A 362 -24.04 38.75 -4.59
CA GLY A 362 -24.77 39.25 -3.45
C GLY A 362 -24.34 40.68 -3.18
N GLY A 363 -25.30 41.59 -3.21
CA GLY A 363 -25.16 42.92 -2.70
C GLY A 363 -25.11 42.95 -1.16
#